data_53d04824f293e125f21f111757a8e969
#
_entry.id   53d04824f293e125f21f111757a8e969
#
_cell.length_a   1.000
_cell.length_b   1.000
_cell.length_c   1.000
_cell.angle_alpha   90.00
_cell.angle_beta   90.00
_cell.angle_gamma   90.00
#
_symmetry.space_group_name_H-M   'P 1'
#
loop_
_entity.id
_entity.type
_entity.pdbx_description
1 polymer ?
#
loop_
_entity_poly.entity_id
_entity_poly.type
_entity_poly.pdbx_seq_one_letter_code
_entity_poly.pdbx_strand_id
1 'polypeptide(L)'
;MVRQDSRAPFAAALRQARTAAYPPGEYVGQESFMSTGEILQLANQAGIGPGGPVLDLCCGVAGPGRLITAELGCRYLGLDESTSALEIARDLAGDLPCRFEQAHVPPLPDRRFEVVLLLETMLAFPDKRSLVGEVARALEPGGRFAFTIEEGRPLTTSERPRMPDADTVWLIELEKLSTVLSEAGLTATWQRDCSAAHRARAAALLSSFQADSAQIASQIGSRAMTELISAHQLWCDWLGSGRVRKFAMVAHKPAYQ
;
A
#
# COMPACT_ATOMS: atom_id res chain seq x y z
N MET A 1 -19.15 12.48 16.93
CA MET A 1 -18.44 12.09 15.69
C MET A 1 -17.49 13.24 15.35
N VAL A 2 -16.27 13.19 15.87
CA VAL A 2 -15.23 14.19 15.60
C VAL A 2 -14.70 13.85 14.21
N ARG A 3 -14.87 14.75 13.23
CA ARG A 3 -14.17 14.65 11.94
C ARG A 3 -12.67 14.72 12.27
N GLN A 4 -11.96 13.60 12.15
CA GLN A 4 -10.50 13.64 12.10
C GLN A 4 -10.13 14.59 10.97
N ASP A 5 -9.23 15.52 11.26
CA ASP A 5 -8.71 16.43 10.24
C ASP A 5 -8.06 15.58 9.14
N SER A 6 -8.69 15.54 7.97
CA SER A 6 -8.26 14.71 6.83
C SER A 6 -6.84 15.04 6.34
N ARG A 7 -6.21 16.09 6.88
CA ARG A 7 -4.82 16.50 6.59
C ARG A 7 -3.79 16.00 7.61
N ALA A 8 -4.22 15.44 8.75
CA ALA A 8 -3.31 14.98 9.79
C ALA A 8 -2.22 14.00 9.29
N PRO A 9 -2.52 13.01 8.42
CA PRO A 9 -1.49 12.11 7.87
C PRO A 9 -0.40 12.82 7.06
N PHE A 10 -0.67 14.02 6.55
CA PHE A 10 0.24 14.80 5.69
C PHE A 10 0.96 15.92 6.43
N ALA A 11 0.89 15.95 7.76
CA ALA A 11 1.55 16.93 8.60
C ALA A 11 3.06 17.01 8.30
N ALA A 12 3.62 18.20 8.28
CA ALA A 12 5.01 18.43 7.87
C ALA A 12 6.01 17.69 8.76
N ALA A 13 5.79 17.69 10.10
CA ALA A 13 6.64 16.98 11.04
C ALA A 13 6.61 15.46 10.81
N LEU A 14 5.43 14.91 10.55
CA LEU A 14 5.28 13.49 10.26
C LEU A 14 5.99 13.08 8.96
N ARG A 15 5.89 13.90 7.92
CA ARG A 15 6.62 13.69 6.66
C ARG A 15 8.13 13.79 6.85
N GLN A 16 8.61 14.75 7.64
CA GLN A 16 10.02 14.89 7.98
C GLN A 16 10.55 13.66 8.70
N ALA A 17 9.83 13.18 9.72
CA ALA A 17 10.19 11.97 10.46
C ALA A 17 10.20 10.71 9.57
N ARG A 18 9.21 10.58 8.64
CA ARG A 18 9.22 9.52 7.64
C ARG A 18 10.45 9.62 6.73
N THR A 19 10.75 10.81 6.21
CA THR A 19 11.96 11.01 5.37
C THR A 19 13.23 10.60 6.09
N ALA A 20 13.39 10.94 7.36
CA ALA A 20 14.56 10.60 8.18
C ALA A 20 14.69 9.08 8.44
N ALA A 21 13.60 8.34 8.42
CA ALA A 21 13.58 6.90 8.63
C ALA A 21 14.02 6.07 7.41
N TYR A 22 14.16 6.71 6.24
CA TYR A 22 14.59 6.03 5.01
C TYR A 22 15.99 6.47 4.61
N PRO A 23 16.79 5.61 3.96
CA PRO A 23 18.03 6.05 3.30
C PRO A 23 17.74 7.16 2.27
N PRO A 24 18.72 7.99 1.94
CA PRO A 24 18.55 9.03 0.92
C PRO A 24 18.00 8.47 -0.40
N GLY A 25 16.94 9.08 -0.93
CA GLY A 25 16.29 8.66 -2.18
C GLY A 25 15.30 7.50 -2.05
N GLU A 26 15.17 6.86 -0.88
CA GLU A 26 14.28 5.70 -0.69
C GLU A 26 12.87 6.08 -0.22
N TYR A 27 12.63 7.35 0.12
CA TYR A 27 11.31 7.87 0.47
C TYR A 27 10.78 8.78 -0.64
N VAL A 28 9.63 8.41 -1.20
CA VAL A 28 8.95 9.15 -2.28
C VAL A 28 7.53 9.60 -1.88
N GLY A 29 7.23 9.57 -0.59
CA GLY A 29 5.91 9.92 -0.04
C GLY A 29 4.99 8.72 0.19
N GLN A 30 5.53 7.50 0.24
CA GLN A 30 4.77 6.31 0.57
C GLN A 30 4.44 6.25 2.07
N GLU A 31 3.21 5.84 2.38
CA GLU A 31 2.80 5.50 3.75
C GLU A 31 2.91 3.98 3.99
N SER A 32 4.09 3.43 3.77
CA SER A 32 4.35 2.00 3.78
C SER A 32 5.75 1.69 4.30
N PHE A 33 6.13 0.43 4.35
CA PHE A 33 7.49 0.01 4.67
C PHE A 33 8.35 -0.23 3.42
N MET A 34 7.78 -0.14 2.23
CA MET A 34 8.52 -0.35 0.98
C MET A 34 9.56 0.74 0.74
N SER A 35 10.71 0.34 0.22
CA SER A 35 11.71 1.26 -0.34
C SER A 35 11.43 1.55 -1.82
N THR A 36 12.03 2.61 -2.35
CA THR A 36 12.03 2.94 -3.79
C THR A 36 12.47 1.75 -4.64
N GLY A 37 13.54 1.06 -4.21
CA GLY A 37 14.04 -0.13 -4.91
C GLY A 37 13.03 -1.28 -4.93
N GLU A 38 12.30 -1.52 -3.84
CA GLU A 38 11.26 -2.56 -3.79
C GLU A 38 10.05 -2.20 -4.66
N ILE A 39 9.64 -0.94 -4.67
CA ILE A 39 8.54 -0.43 -5.54
C ILE A 39 8.90 -0.65 -7.01
N LEU A 40 10.08 -0.22 -7.45
CA LEU A 40 10.52 -0.39 -8.83
C LEU A 40 10.75 -1.86 -9.21
N GLN A 41 11.26 -2.68 -8.30
CA GLN A 41 11.38 -4.11 -8.54
C GLN A 41 10.01 -4.75 -8.79
N LEU A 42 9.01 -4.47 -7.95
CA LEU A 42 7.65 -4.99 -8.11
C LEU A 42 7.03 -4.52 -9.45
N ALA A 43 7.20 -3.23 -9.78
CA ALA A 43 6.71 -2.65 -11.03
C ALA A 43 7.35 -3.32 -12.26
N ASN A 44 8.67 -3.59 -12.22
CA ASN A 44 9.37 -4.30 -13.29
C ASN A 44 8.90 -5.76 -13.42
N GLN A 45 8.69 -6.47 -12.29
CA GLN A 45 8.14 -7.83 -12.29
C GLN A 45 6.71 -7.89 -12.84
N ALA A 46 5.94 -6.82 -12.64
CA ALA A 46 4.63 -6.65 -13.24
C ALA A 46 4.68 -6.28 -14.73
N GLY A 47 5.86 -6.03 -15.29
CA GLY A 47 6.04 -5.65 -16.69
C GLY A 47 5.48 -4.28 -17.03
N ILE A 48 5.46 -3.36 -16.06
CA ILE A 48 5.07 -1.97 -16.34
C ILE A 48 6.11 -1.35 -17.29
N GLY A 49 5.61 -0.69 -18.33
CA GLY A 49 6.46 -0.06 -19.34
C GLY A 49 5.81 1.14 -20.03
N PRO A 50 6.51 1.74 -21.01
CA PRO A 50 6.09 2.99 -21.65
C PRO A 50 4.69 2.91 -22.26
N GLY A 51 3.82 3.85 -21.91
CA GLY A 51 2.48 3.99 -22.48
C GLY A 51 1.45 2.94 -21.99
N GLY A 52 1.85 1.92 -21.24
CA GLY A 52 0.94 0.91 -20.69
C GLY A 52 -0.03 1.52 -19.65
N PRO A 53 -1.32 1.14 -19.66
CA PRO A 53 -2.30 1.63 -18.69
C PRO A 53 -2.15 0.90 -17.34
N VAL A 54 -1.86 1.67 -16.29
CA VAL A 54 -1.69 1.19 -14.92
C VAL A 54 -2.77 1.80 -14.03
N LEU A 55 -3.45 0.96 -13.25
CA LEU A 55 -4.37 1.35 -12.19
C LEU A 55 -3.74 1.11 -10.84
N ASP A 56 -3.75 2.11 -9.96
CA ASP A 56 -3.26 2.00 -8.58
C ASP A 56 -4.42 2.21 -7.60
N LEU A 57 -4.72 1.21 -6.81
CA LEU A 57 -5.82 1.20 -5.86
C LEU A 57 -5.33 1.71 -4.50
N CYS A 58 -6.08 2.62 -3.88
CA CYS A 58 -5.73 3.26 -2.61
C CYS A 58 -4.37 3.97 -2.69
N CYS A 59 -4.20 4.78 -3.75
CA CYS A 59 -2.91 5.38 -4.09
C CYS A 59 -2.43 6.45 -3.09
N GLY A 60 -3.29 6.97 -2.22
CA GLY A 60 -2.97 8.05 -1.30
C GLY A 60 -2.44 9.28 -2.04
N VAL A 61 -1.30 9.81 -1.61
CA VAL A 61 -0.58 10.91 -2.30
C VAL A 61 0.25 10.43 -3.51
N ALA A 62 0.06 9.19 -3.92
CA ALA A 62 0.65 8.55 -5.09
C ALA A 62 2.19 8.66 -5.20
N GLY A 63 2.91 8.60 -4.08
CA GLY A 63 4.38 8.58 -4.10
C GLY A 63 4.93 7.46 -4.97
N PRO A 64 4.57 6.18 -4.70
CA PRO A 64 4.96 5.04 -5.54
C PRO A 64 4.52 5.19 -7.00
N GLY A 65 3.27 5.59 -7.25
CA GLY A 65 2.74 5.74 -8.62
C GLY A 65 3.47 6.80 -9.44
N ARG A 66 3.80 7.95 -8.84
CA ARG A 66 4.59 9.00 -9.49
C ARG A 66 6.01 8.53 -9.82
N LEU A 67 6.65 7.81 -8.88
CA LEU A 67 7.96 7.19 -9.12
C LEU A 67 7.90 6.22 -10.30
N ILE A 68 6.96 5.28 -10.29
CA ILE A 68 6.78 4.28 -11.36
C ILE A 68 6.54 4.99 -12.71
N THR A 69 5.70 6.02 -12.71
CA THR A 69 5.42 6.78 -13.94
C THR A 69 6.64 7.51 -14.47
N ALA A 70 7.43 8.14 -13.60
CA ALA A 70 8.65 8.86 -13.99
C ALA A 70 9.72 7.92 -14.55
N GLU A 71 9.92 6.75 -13.92
CA GLU A 71 10.98 5.81 -14.27
C GLU A 71 10.60 4.89 -15.45
N LEU A 72 9.33 4.48 -15.55
CA LEU A 72 8.88 3.47 -16.52
C LEU A 72 7.96 4.02 -17.61
N GLY A 73 7.54 5.28 -17.55
CA GLY A 73 6.80 5.96 -18.61
C GLY A 73 5.37 5.48 -18.84
N CYS A 74 4.73 4.83 -17.86
CA CYS A 74 3.36 4.33 -17.99
C CYS A 74 2.31 5.44 -17.98
N ARG A 75 1.08 5.12 -18.37
CA ARG A 75 -0.10 5.96 -18.17
C ARG A 75 -0.78 5.54 -16.87
N TYR A 76 -0.68 6.38 -15.86
CA TYR A 76 -1.11 6.04 -14.50
C TYR A 76 -2.49 6.61 -14.18
N LEU A 77 -3.32 5.78 -13.54
CA LEU A 77 -4.56 6.18 -12.88
C LEU A 77 -4.51 5.75 -11.42
N GLY A 78 -4.50 6.71 -10.50
CA GLY A 78 -4.62 6.47 -9.06
C GLY A 78 -6.06 6.65 -8.58
N LEU A 79 -6.54 5.70 -7.80
CA LEU A 79 -7.82 5.79 -7.09
C LEU A 79 -7.58 5.86 -5.59
N ASP A 80 -8.29 6.76 -4.92
CA ASP A 80 -8.32 6.86 -3.46
C ASP A 80 -9.67 7.45 -3.01
N GLU A 81 -10.09 7.16 -1.78
CA GLU A 81 -11.30 7.77 -1.22
C GLU A 81 -11.05 9.17 -0.65
N SER A 82 -9.79 9.49 -0.31
CA SER A 82 -9.38 10.76 0.29
C SER A 82 -9.19 11.85 -0.75
N THR A 83 -10.14 12.77 -0.84
CA THR A 83 -10.02 13.96 -1.71
C THR A 83 -8.76 14.76 -1.41
N SER A 84 -8.41 14.94 -0.12
CA SER A 84 -7.22 15.69 0.30
C SER A 84 -5.91 15.02 -0.13
N ALA A 85 -5.84 13.67 -0.09
CA ALA A 85 -4.69 12.94 -0.60
C ALA A 85 -4.53 13.12 -2.12
N LEU A 86 -5.65 13.03 -2.85
CA LEU A 86 -5.66 13.21 -4.31
C LEU A 86 -5.33 14.65 -4.75
N GLU A 87 -5.69 15.67 -3.97
CA GLU A 87 -5.26 17.05 -4.22
C GLU A 87 -3.74 17.15 -4.13
N ILE A 88 -3.13 16.62 -3.06
CA ILE A 88 -1.67 16.57 -2.89
C ILE A 88 -1.02 15.75 -4.02
N ALA A 89 -1.63 14.61 -4.40
CA ALA A 89 -1.11 13.77 -5.49
C ALA A 89 -1.05 14.52 -6.82
N ARG A 90 -2.09 15.30 -7.16
CA ARG A 90 -2.13 16.15 -8.37
C ARG A 90 -1.06 17.23 -8.35
N ASP A 91 -0.93 17.93 -7.22
CA ASP A 91 0.07 19.00 -7.07
C ASP A 91 1.51 18.45 -7.24
N LEU A 92 1.77 17.25 -6.68
CA LEU A 92 3.07 16.62 -6.75
C LEU A 92 3.37 15.90 -8.07
N ALA A 93 2.35 15.58 -8.86
CA ALA A 93 2.54 14.88 -10.14
C ALA A 93 3.08 15.81 -11.25
N GLY A 94 2.78 17.12 -11.18
CA GLY A 94 3.21 18.07 -12.21
C GLY A 94 2.79 17.62 -13.60
N ASP A 95 3.76 17.53 -14.53
CA ASP A 95 3.54 17.15 -15.94
C ASP A 95 3.58 15.64 -16.19
N LEU A 96 3.71 14.80 -15.14
CA LEU A 96 3.67 13.35 -15.33
C LEU A 96 2.30 12.89 -15.86
N PRO A 97 2.24 11.86 -16.72
CA PRO A 97 0.99 11.32 -17.28
C PRO A 97 0.18 10.55 -16.20
N CYS A 98 -0.06 11.21 -15.06
CA CYS A 98 -0.83 10.71 -13.93
C CYS A 98 -2.22 11.33 -13.93
N ARG A 99 -3.23 10.50 -13.68
CA ARG A 99 -4.62 10.91 -13.41
C ARG A 99 -5.03 10.38 -12.05
N PHE A 100 -5.95 11.11 -11.40
CA PHE A 100 -6.41 10.77 -10.06
C PHE A 100 -7.93 10.94 -9.98
N GLU A 101 -8.63 9.89 -9.56
CA GLU A 101 -10.07 9.86 -9.42
C GLU A 101 -10.45 9.43 -8.00
N GLN A 102 -11.43 10.14 -7.40
CA GLN A 102 -11.95 9.74 -6.10
C GLN A 102 -12.88 8.54 -6.28
N ALA A 103 -12.58 7.45 -5.58
CA ALA A 103 -13.40 6.25 -5.61
C ALA A 103 -13.28 5.48 -4.29
N HIS A 104 -14.38 4.86 -3.91
CA HIS A 104 -14.39 3.80 -2.91
C HIS A 104 -14.29 2.45 -3.66
N VAL A 105 -13.33 1.63 -3.34
CA VAL A 105 -13.09 0.35 -4.02
C VAL A 105 -13.27 -0.83 -3.06
N PRO A 106 -13.87 -1.97 -3.50
CA PRO A 106 -14.58 -2.19 -4.74
C PRO A 106 -15.95 -1.47 -4.79
N PRO A 107 -16.61 -1.27 -5.95
CA PRO A 107 -16.25 -1.78 -7.28
C PRO A 107 -15.14 -0.98 -7.95
N LEU A 108 -14.46 -1.59 -8.93
CA LEU A 108 -13.48 -0.91 -9.77
C LEU A 108 -14.15 -0.30 -11.00
N PRO A 109 -13.55 0.74 -11.62
CA PRO A 109 -14.10 1.37 -12.82
C PRO A 109 -14.21 0.38 -13.99
N ASP A 110 -15.19 0.58 -14.87
CA ASP A 110 -15.40 -0.27 -16.06
C ASP A 110 -14.42 0.14 -17.18
N ARG A 111 -13.15 -0.08 -16.91
CA ARG A 111 -12.00 0.14 -17.81
C ARG A 111 -11.08 -1.05 -17.73
N ARG A 112 -10.15 -1.15 -18.72
CA ARG A 112 -9.16 -2.21 -18.78
C ARG A 112 -7.75 -1.67 -18.59
N PHE A 113 -6.93 -2.45 -17.89
CA PHE A 113 -5.56 -2.09 -17.52
C PHE A 113 -4.61 -3.26 -17.76
N GLU A 114 -3.40 -2.96 -18.21
CA GLU A 114 -2.33 -3.95 -18.32
C GLU A 114 -1.85 -4.38 -16.93
N VAL A 115 -1.78 -3.41 -15.99
CA VAL A 115 -1.38 -3.68 -14.61
C VAL A 115 -2.33 -2.99 -13.64
N VAL A 116 -2.72 -3.73 -12.60
CA VAL A 116 -3.37 -3.18 -11.40
C VAL A 116 -2.39 -3.29 -10.24
N LEU A 117 -2.21 -2.19 -9.50
CA LEU A 117 -1.39 -2.10 -8.29
C LEU A 117 -2.28 -2.06 -7.05
N LEU A 118 -1.82 -2.68 -5.96
CA LEU A 118 -2.36 -2.49 -4.61
C LEU A 118 -1.21 -2.61 -3.62
N LEU A 119 -0.66 -1.48 -3.21
CA LEU A 119 0.55 -1.42 -2.41
C LEU A 119 0.21 -1.14 -0.93
N GLU A 120 0.61 -2.05 -0.04
CA GLU A 120 0.50 -1.93 1.43
C GLU A 120 -0.94 -1.74 1.97
N THR A 121 -1.97 -2.03 1.17
CA THR A 121 -3.37 -1.77 1.54
C THR A 121 -4.25 -3.03 1.50
N MET A 122 -3.73 -4.17 1.03
CA MET A 122 -4.50 -5.43 0.96
C MET A 122 -5.13 -5.80 2.32
N LEU A 123 -4.46 -5.50 3.43
CA LEU A 123 -4.96 -5.76 4.78
C LEU A 123 -6.27 -5.02 5.08
N ALA A 124 -6.54 -3.87 4.47
CA ALA A 124 -7.74 -3.08 4.74
C ALA A 124 -9.03 -3.71 4.20
N PHE A 125 -8.93 -4.70 3.32
CA PHE A 125 -10.08 -5.33 2.68
C PHE A 125 -10.48 -6.61 3.42
N PRO A 126 -11.65 -6.66 4.11
CA PRO A 126 -12.14 -7.88 4.75
C PRO A 126 -12.52 -8.95 3.73
N ASP A 127 -13.16 -8.56 2.62
CA ASP A 127 -13.54 -9.45 1.51
C ASP A 127 -12.54 -9.36 0.35
N LYS A 128 -11.45 -10.10 0.48
CA LYS A 128 -10.43 -10.19 -0.56
C LYS A 128 -10.91 -10.89 -1.82
N ARG A 129 -11.92 -11.76 -1.72
CA ARG A 129 -12.51 -12.47 -2.87
C ARG A 129 -13.21 -11.47 -3.79
N SER A 130 -14.05 -10.60 -3.24
CA SER A 130 -14.70 -9.52 -4.00
C SER A 130 -13.67 -8.60 -4.66
N LEU A 131 -12.67 -8.13 -3.89
CA LEU A 131 -11.60 -7.26 -4.40
C LEU A 131 -10.83 -7.91 -5.55
N VAL A 132 -10.34 -9.14 -5.37
CA VAL A 132 -9.54 -9.84 -6.38
C VAL A 132 -10.37 -10.16 -7.63
N GLY A 133 -11.66 -10.48 -7.46
CA GLY A 133 -12.60 -10.66 -8.58
C GLY A 133 -12.76 -9.39 -9.42
N GLU A 134 -12.90 -8.23 -8.77
CA GLU A 134 -12.95 -6.93 -9.45
C GLU A 134 -11.62 -6.59 -10.15
N VAL A 135 -10.48 -6.87 -9.51
CA VAL A 135 -9.16 -6.70 -10.13
C VAL A 135 -9.05 -7.57 -11.39
N ALA A 136 -9.42 -8.86 -11.30
CA ALA A 136 -9.40 -9.76 -12.45
C ALA A 136 -10.32 -9.28 -13.59
N ARG A 137 -11.48 -8.68 -13.25
CA ARG A 137 -12.37 -8.04 -14.23
C ARG A 137 -11.72 -6.83 -14.90
N ALA A 138 -11.03 -5.97 -14.14
CA ALA A 138 -10.40 -4.76 -14.64
C ALA A 138 -9.09 -5.03 -15.43
N LEU A 139 -8.48 -6.20 -15.28
CA LEU A 139 -7.29 -6.56 -16.03
C LEU A 139 -7.62 -6.96 -17.46
N GLU A 140 -6.78 -6.51 -18.40
CA GLU A 140 -6.76 -7.03 -19.78
C GLU A 140 -6.39 -8.52 -19.80
N PRO A 141 -6.76 -9.30 -20.85
CA PRO A 141 -6.15 -10.58 -21.08
C PRO A 141 -4.62 -10.47 -21.16
N GLY A 142 -3.89 -11.28 -20.41
CA GLY A 142 -2.44 -11.15 -20.24
C GLY A 142 -1.98 -10.10 -19.23
N GLY A 143 -2.91 -9.38 -18.59
CA GLY A 143 -2.62 -8.36 -17.58
C GLY A 143 -2.11 -8.93 -16.25
N ARG A 144 -1.60 -8.07 -15.38
CA ARG A 144 -0.97 -8.47 -14.12
C ARG A 144 -1.49 -7.68 -12.94
N PHE A 145 -1.68 -8.36 -11.82
CA PHE A 145 -1.95 -7.77 -10.52
C PHE A 145 -0.67 -7.78 -9.70
N ALA A 146 -0.14 -6.59 -9.36
CA ALA A 146 1.05 -6.43 -8.53
C ALA A 146 0.65 -5.82 -7.18
N PHE A 147 0.98 -6.51 -6.10
CA PHE A 147 0.48 -6.14 -4.78
C PHE A 147 1.42 -6.57 -3.66
N THR A 148 1.20 -5.98 -2.48
CA THR A 148 1.82 -6.45 -1.24
C THR A 148 0.75 -7.02 -0.30
N ILE A 149 1.17 -7.93 0.57
CA ILE A 149 0.30 -8.49 1.61
C ILE A 149 1.02 -8.59 2.95
N GLU A 150 0.23 -8.45 3.99
CA GLU A 150 0.52 -8.87 5.35
C GLU A 150 -0.02 -10.29 5.54
N GLU A 151 0.88 -11.27 5.42
CA GLU A 151 0.55 -12.68 5.57
C GLU A 151 0.47 -13.05 7.05
N GLY A 152 -0.58 -13.76 7.41
CA GLY A 152 -0.77 -14.28 8.76
C GLY A 152 -2.20 -14.72 9.01
N ARG A 153 -2.39 -15.41 10.15
CA ARG A 153 -3.74 -15.78 10.61
C ARG A 153 -4.52 -14.53 11.02
N PRO A 154 -5.85 -14.53 10.92
CA PRO A 154 -6.69 -13.44 11.40
C PRO A 154 -6.34 -13.03 12.85
N LEU A 155 -6.54 -11.75 13.17
CA LEU A 155 -6.31 -11.24 14.52
C LEU A 155 -7.21 -11.97 15.51
N THR A 156 -6.62 -12.43 16.61
CA THR A 156 -7.35 -13.02 17.73
C THR A 156 -8.12 -11.96 18.54
N THR A 157 -9.06 -12.39 19.35
CA THR A 157 -9.81 -11.51 20.25
C THR A 157 -8.88 -10.74 21.22
N SER A 158 -7.72 -11.30 21.58
CA SER A 158 -6.74 -10.65 22.46
C SER A 158 -5.79 -9.68 21.69
N GLU A 159 -5.60 -9.85 20.39
CA GLU A 159 -4.77 -8.98 19.57
C GLU A 159 -5.51 -7.71 19.11
N ARG A 160 -6.81 -7.83 18.79
CA ARG A 160 -7.62 -6.72 18.29
C ARG A 160 -7.57 -5.45 19.16
N PRO A 161 -7.73 -5.51 20.49
CA PRO A 161 -7.67 -4.30 21.32
C PRO A 161 -6.30 -3.64 21.37
N ARG A 162 -5.23 -4.34 20.95
CA ARG A 162 -3.86 -3.81 20.94
C ARG A 162 -3.51 -3.11 19.63
N MET A 163 -4.24 -3.42 18.56
CA MET A 163 -4.01 -2.82 17.24
C MET A 163 -4.91 -1.58 17.09
N PRO A 164 -4.35 -0.37 16.97
CA PRO A 164 -5.12 0.78 16.53
C PRO A 164 -5.80 0.48 15.19
N ASP A 165 -7.04 0.90 15.03
CA ASP A 165 -7.84 0.66 13.82
C ASP A 165 -7.91 -0.82 13.38
N ALA A 166 -8.03 -1.74 14.35
CA ALA A 166 -8.08 -3.19 14.10
C ALA A 166 -9.15 -3.61 13.08
N ASP A 167 -10.18 -2.79 12.87
CA ASP A 167 -11.24 -3.02 11.88
C ASP A 167 -10.76 -2.80 10.43
N THR A 168 -9.56 -2.25 10.25
CA THR A 168 -8.89 -2.15 8.96
C THR A 168 -7.76 -3.18 8.79
N VAL A 169 -7.60 -4.13 9.72
CA VAL A 169 -6.52 -5.13 9.69
C VAL A 169 -7.07 -6.54 9.53
N TRP A 170 -7.11 -7.00 8.29
CA TRP A 170 -7.60 -8.31 7.88
C TRP A 170 -6.48 -9.12 7.23
N LEU A 171 -5.69 -9.82 8.05
CA LEU A 171 -4.60 -10.68 7.59
C LEU A 171 -5.14 -11.90 6.84
N ILE A 172 -4.34 -12.45 5.94
CA ILE A 172 -4.66 -13.65 5.17
C ILE A 172 -3.43 -14.57 5.07
N GLU A 173 -3.65 -15.87 5.21
CA GLU A 173 -2.61 -16.88 5.00
C GLU A 173 -2.36 -17.09 3.49
N LEU A 174 -1.10 -17.30 3.06
CA LEU A 174 -0.72 -17.43 1.65
C LEU A 174 -1.52 -18.51 0.91
N GLU A 175 -1.82 -19.65 1.56
CA GLU A 175 -2.61 -20.72 0.95
C GLU A 175 -4.03 -20.26 0.62
N LYS A 176 -4.66 -19.52 1.52
CA LYS A 176 -6.00 -18.94 1.31
C LYS A 176 -5.99 -17.89 0.21
N LEU A 177 -4.94 -17.04 0.19
CA LEU A 177 -4.77 -16.05 -0.87
C LEU A 177 -4.58 -16.73 -2.23
N SER A 178 -3.78 -17.79 -2.31
CA SER A 178 -3.58 -18.57 -3.53
C SER A 178 -4.92 -19.12 -4.06
N THR A 179 -5.77 -19.62 -3.17
CA THR A 179 -7.12 -20.05 -3.52
C THR A 179 -7.97 -18.90 -4.08
N VAL A 180 -7.97 -17.74 -3.42
CA VAL A 180 -8.71 -16.54 -3.86
C VAL A 180 -8.25 -16.08 -5.24
N LEU A 181 -6.94 -16.05 -5.49
CA LEU A 181 -6.37 -15.69 -6.80
C LEU A 181 -6.83 -16.68 -7.87
N SER A 182 -6.70 -17.99 -7.61
CA SER A 182 -7.08 -19.05 -8.56
C SER A 182 -8.56 -19.01 -8.91
N GLU A 183 -9.45 -18.81 -7.95
CA GLU A 183 -10.90 -18.68 -8.17
C GLU A 183 -11.27 -17.46 -9.03
N ALA A 184 -10.47 -16.41 -8.99
CA ALA A 184 -10.60 -15.23 -9.84
C ALA A 184 -9.91 -15.39 -11.22
N GLY A 185 -9.33 -16.56 -11.52
CA GLY A 185 -8.60 -16.82 -12.75
C GLY A 185 -7.22 -16.16 -12.81
N LEU A 186 -6.62 -15.86 -11.66
CA LEU A 186 -5.27 -15.30 -11.55
C LEU A 186 -4.28 -16.35 -11.06
N THR A 187 -3.07 -16.35 -11.61
CA THR A 187 -1.99 -17.26 -11.18
C THR A 187 -0.82 -16.45 -10.66
N ALA A 188 -0.37 -16.70 -9.43
CA ALA A 188 0.83 -16.07 -8.88
C ALA A 188 2.06 -16.53 -9.68
N THR A 189 2.79 -15.58 -10.25
CA THR A 189 3.97 -15.82 -11.11
C THR A 189 5.27 -15.35 -10.49
N TRP A 190 5.19 -14.46 -9.50
CA TRP A 190 6.35 -13.97 -8.76
C TRP A 190 5.96 -13.65 -7.32
N GLN A 191 6.90 -13.90 -6.40
CA GLN A 191 6.75 -13.62 -4.98
C GLN A 191 8.11 -13.34 -4.36
N ARG A 192 8.15 -12.37 -3.46
CA ARG A 192 9.32 -12.03 -2.63
C ARG A 192 8.90 -11.83 -1.17
N ASP A 193 9.63 -12.47 -0.27
CA ASP A 193 9.51 -12.19 1.17
C ASP A 193 10.28 -10.90 1.49
N CYS A 194 9.56 -9.88 1.97
CA CYS A 194 10.07 -8.57 2.36
C CYS A 194 10.14 -8.40 3.89
N SER A 195 9.82 -9.44 4.67
CA SER A 195 9.61 -9.35 6.12
C SER A 195 10.82 -8.75 6.86
N ALA A 196 12.04 -9.17 6.52
CA ALA A 196 13.24 -8.67 7.18
C ALA A 196 13.50 -7.17 6.89
N ALA A 197 13.36 -6.75 5.62
CA ALA A 197 13.51 -5.36 5.22
C ALA A 197 12.44 -4.47 5.85
N HIS A 198 11.18 -4.92 5.81
CA HIS A 198 10.05 -4.18 6.38
C HIS A 198 10.12 -4.10 7.92
N ARG A 199 10.61 -5.14 8.60
CA ARG A 199 10.92 -5.07 10.03
C ARG A 199 11.93 -3.97 10.35
N ALA A 200 13.04 -3.92 9.61
CA ALA A 200 14.04 -2.88 9.78
C ALA A 200 13.48 -1.48 9.54
N ARG A 201 12.62 -1.34 8.52
CA ARG A 201 11.95 -0.09 8.20
C ARG A 201 10.95 0.33 9.28
N ALA A 202 10.13 -0.60 9.78
CA ALA A 202 9.18 -0.34 10.87
C ALA A 202 9.92 0.15 12.13
N ALA A 203 11.07 -0.47 12.47
CA ALA A 203 11.90 -0.04 13.60
C ALA A 203 12.50 1.36 13.40
N ALA A 204 12.98 1.68 12.17
CA ALA A 204 13.50 3.00 11.85
C ALA A 204 12.41 4.09 11.94
N LEU A 205 11.21 3.80 11.42
CA LEU A 205 10.05 4.69 11.54
C LEU A 205 9.65 4.91 12.99
N LEU A 206 9.56 3.84 13.79
CA LEU A 206 9.25 3.93 15.21
C LEU A 206 10.24 4.83 15.94
N SER A 207 11.55 4.62 15.71
CA SER A 207 12.61 5.44 16.32
C SER A 207 12.49 6.92 15.93
N SER A 208 12.25 7.19 14.65
CA SER A 208 12.09 8.57 14.15
C SER A 208 10.84 9.25 14.73
N PHE A 209 9.70 8.54 14.79
CA PHE A 209 8.48 9.10 15.40
C PHE A 209 8.64 9.35 16.89
N GLN A 210 9.37 8.51 17.62
CA GLN A 210 9.66 8.73 19.03
C GLN A 210 10.56 9.95 19.26
N ALA A 211 11.59 10.13 18.42
CA ALA A 211 12.50 11.26 18.50
C ALA A 211 11.78 12.61 18.30
N ASP A 212 10.85 12.67 17.34
CA ASP A 212 10.13 13.89 16.98
C ASP A 212 8.71 13.96 17.59
N SER A 213 8.42 13.12 18.60
CA SER A 213 7.07 12.89 19.12
C SER A 213 6.32 14.15 19.55
N ALA A 214 6.99 15.08 20.24
CA ALA A 214 6.38 16.33 20.67
C ALA A 214 5.97 17.23 19.48
N GLN A 215 6.82 17.35 18.47
CA GLN A 215 6.56 18.14 17.28
C GLN A 215 5.45 17.51 16.43
N ILE A 216 5.47 16.19 16.24
CA ILE A 216 4.42 15.48 15.52
C ILE A 216 3.09 15.62 16.28
N ALA A 217 3.07 15.38 17.60
CA ALA A 217 1.86 15.50 18.41
C ALA A 217 1.24 16.90 18.37
N SER A 218 2.05 17.95 18.24
CA SER A 218 1.54 19.33 18.09
C SER A 218 0.73 19.54 16.80
N GLN A 219 0.96 18.73 15.76
CA GLN A 219 0.30 18.83 14.45
C GLN A 219 -0.85 17.83 14.29
N ILE A 220 -0.70 16.60 14.79
CA ILE A 220 -1.71 15.54 14.61
C ILE A 220 -2.53 15.25 15.86
N GLY A 221 -2.15 15.82 17.01
CA GLY A 221 -2.75 15.56 18.32
C GLY A 221 -2.10 14.40 19.08
N SER A 222 -2.13 14.48 20.42
CA SER A 222 -1.46 13.51 21.28
C SER A 222 -2.04 12.09 21.16
N ARG A 223 -3.35 11.96 20.94
CA ARG A 223 -3.99 10.66 20.76
C ARG A 223 -3.49 9.96 19.50
N ALA A 224 -3.53 10.65 18.35
CA ALA A 224 -3.06 10.09 17.08
C ALA A 224 -1.57 9.73 17.14
N MET A 225 -0.77 10.52 17.86
CA MET A 225 0.65 10.23 18.10
C MET A 225 0.84 8.94 18.93
N THR A 226 0.06 8.74 19.98
CA THR A 226 0.10 7.52 20.79
C THR A 226 -0.29 6.29 19.97
N GLU A 227 -1.35 6.39 19.17
CA GLU A 227 -1.82 5.33 18.27
C GLU A 227 -0.75 4.99 17.22
N LEU A 228 -0.10 6.00 16.63
CA LEU A 228 0.99 5.84 15.66
C LEU A 228 2.18 5.05 16.24
N ILE A 229 2.65 5.43 17.43
CA ILE A 229 3.74 4.73 18.12
C ILE A 229 3.33 3.29 18.45
N SER A 230 2.12 3.10 19.01
CA SER A 230 1.62 1.79 19.41
C SER A 230 1.49 0.84 18.22
N ALA A 231 0.98 1.33 17.07
CA ALA A 231 0.88 0.55 15.85
C ALA A 231 2.26 0.12 15.34
N HIS A 232 3.23 1.04 15.27
CA HIS A 232 4.58 0.71 14.78
C HIS A 232 5.33 -0.22 15.72
N GLN A 233 5.16 -0.09 17.04
CA GLN A 233 5.70 -1.05 18.00
C GLN A 233 5.13 -2.45 17.75
N LEU A 234 3.83 -2.55 17.54
CA LEU A 234 3.16 -3.82 17.30
C LEU A 234 3.60 -4.46 15.98
N TRP A 235 3.78 -3.66 14.91
CA TRP A 235 4.36 -4.14 13.65
C TRP A 235 5.78 -4.66 13.82
N CYS A 236 6.63 -3.98 14.60
CA CYS A 236 7.98 -4.45 14.93
C CYS A 236 7.94 -5.81 15.63
N ASP A 237 7.06 -5.96 16.63
CA ASP A 237 6.91 -7.20 17.40
C ASP A 237 6.40 -8.35 16.52
N TRP A 238 5.41 -8.10 15.68
CA TRP A 238 4.80 -9.12 14.81
C TRP A 238 5.73 -9.56 13.69
N LEU A 239 6.41 -8.63 13.03
CA LEU A 239 7.41 -8.95 12.02
C LEU A 239 8.64 -9.63 12.66
N GLY A 240 8.99 -9.24 13.90
CA GLY A 240 10.09 -9.82 14.64
C GLY A 240 9.86 -11.25 15.11
N SER A 241 8.63 -11.57 15.50
CA SER A 241 8.23 -12.91 15.96
C SER A 241 7.78 -13.84 14.82
N GLY A 242 7.63 -13.33 13.61
CA GLY A 242 7.03 -14.08 12.49
C GLY A 242 5.50 -14.26 12.61
N ARG A 243 4.84 -13.51 13.52
CA ARG A 243 3.37 -13.49 13.61
C ARG A 243 2.74 -12.96 12.34
N VAL A 244 3.40 -11.99 11.70
CA VAL A 244 3.07 -11.46 10.39
C VAL A 244 4.32 -11.53 9.53
N ARG A 245 4.14 -11.90 8.25
CA ARG A 245 5.17 -11.79 7.21
C ARG A 245 4.67 -10.85 6.12
N LYS A 246 5.59 -10.20 5.43
CA LYS A 246 5.28 -9.27 4.34
C LYS A 246 5.78 -9.82 3.02
N PHE A 247 4.90 -9.86 2.02
CA PHE A 247 5.25 -10.31 0.68
C PHE A 247 4.88 -9.29 -0.37
N ALA A 248 5.75 -9.13 -1.37
CA ALA A 248 5.42 -8.51 -2.64
C ALA A 248 5.14 -9.63 -3.65
N MET A 249 4.09 -9.48 -4.44
CA MET A 249 3.58 -10.53 -5.32
C MET A 249 3.13 -9.97 -6.67
N VAL A 250 3.27 -10.79 -7.72
CA VAL A 250 2.64 -10.56 -9.02
C VAL A 250 1.81 -11.79 -9.38
N ALA A 251 0.55 -11.55 -9.73
CA ALA A 251 -0.34 -12.55 -10.28
C ALA A 251 -0.73 -12.19 -11.72
N HIS A 252 -0.80 -13.18 -12.59
CA HIS A 252 -1.05 -13.03 -14.03
C HIS A 252 -2.44 -13.53 -14.39
N LYS A 253 -3.15 -12.75 -15.20
CA LYS A 253 -4.38 -13.17 -15.87
C LYS A 253 -4.02 -13.80 -17.23
N PRO A 254 -4.41 -15.05 -17.53
CA PRO A 254 -4.14 -15.66 -18.83
C PRO A 254 -4.65 -14.83 -19.99
N ALA A 255 -3.93 -14.85 -21.12
CA ALA A 255 -4.31 -14.12 -22.33
C ALA A 255 -5.57 -14.68 -22.99
N TYR A 256 -5.84 -15.98 -22.79
CA TYR A 256 -7.00 -16.71 -23.34
C TYR A 256 -7.57 -17.63 -22.27
N GLN A 257 -8.83 -17.52 -22.01
CA GLN A 257 -9.70 -18.53 -21.43
C GLN A 257 -10.79 -18.84 -22.43
#